data_d3ce174e45536a4c9c4cdc3dc180b16f
#
_entry.id   d3ce174e45536a4c9c4cdc3dc180b16f
#
_cell.length_a   1.000
_cell.length_b   1.000
_cell.length_c   1.000
_cell.angle_alpha   90.00
_cell.angle_beta   90.00
_cell.angle_gamma   90.00
#
_symmetry.space_group_name_H-M   'P 1'
#
loop_
_entity.id
_entity.type
_entity.pdbx_description
1 polymer ?
#
loop_
_entity_poly.entity_id
_entity_poly.type
_entity_poly.pdbx_seq_one_letter_code
_entity_poly.pdbx_strand_id
1 'polypeptide(L)'
;MAGYGSIGTDAHIKVQTEILSERAENAQTAISSMEKRLEEITQKINQMSGYWEGEAAEKAKRGYQKQKEVIQEILKQLKAYPDKLLTISGAYTSVEQSNQNESGFLRNDILG
;
A
#
# COMPACT_ATOMS: atom_id res chain seq x y z
N MET A 1 19.28 24.92 -22.64
CA MET A 1 19.27 23.49 -22.34
C MET A 1 18.13 23.05 -21.43
N ALA A 2 17.21 23.95 -21.14
CA ALA A 2 16.03 23.65 -20.33
C ALA A 2 15.18 22.50 -20.89
N GLY A 3 15.16 22.31 -22.23
CA GLY A 3 14.38 21.25 -22.86
C GLY A 3 14.83 19.84 -22.54
N TYR A 4 16.12 19.62 -22.35
CA TYR A 4 16.65 18.29 -22.00
C TYR A 4 16.30 17.89 -20.58
N GLY A 5 16.42 18.81 -19.63
CA GLY A 5 16.04 18.56 -18.24
C GLY A 5 14.56 18.26 -18.09
N SER A 6 13.71 18.97 -18.86
CA SER A 6 12.26 18.76 -18.82
C SER A 6 11.86 17.38 -19.32
N ILE A 7 12.41 16.93 -20.45
CA ILE A 7 12.09 15.61 -21.03
C ILE A 7 12.57 14.48 -20.09
N GLY A 8 13.79 14.59 -19.56
CA GLY A 8 14.35 13.61 -18.64
C GLY A 8 13.57 13.54 -17.33
N THR A 9 13.13 14.68 -16.82
CA THR A 9 12.34 14.75 -15.58
C THR A 9 10.97 14.11 -15.75
N ASP A 10 10.28 14.37 -16.85
CA ASP A 10 8.96 13.81 -17.13
C ASP A 10 9.01 12.29 -17.26
N ALA A 11 10.01 11.77 -18.00
CA ALA A 11 10.21 10.34 -18.15
C ALA A 11 10.55 9.68 -16.81
N HIS A 12 11.36 10.32 -15.97
CA HIS A 12 11.75 9.83 -14.65
C HIS A 12 10.55 9.78 -13.70
N ILE A 13 9.72 10.83 -13.67
CA ILE A 13 8.50 10.89 -12.86
C ILE A 13 7.54 9.78 -13.28
N LYS A 14 7.35 9.57 -14.58
CA LYS A 14 6.47 8.51 -15.10
C LYS A 14 6.94 7.12 -14.66
N VAL A 15 8.23 6.83 -14.77
CA VAL A 15 8.80 5.54 -14.34
C VAL A 15 8.62 5.35 -12.83
N GLN A 16 8.87 6.38 -12.03
CA GLN A 16 8.67 6.32 -10.59
C GLN A 16 7.21 6.09 -10.21
N THR A 17 6.29 6.74 -10.92
CA THR A 17 4.84 6.57 -10.71
C THR A 17 4.43 5.12 -10.97
N GLU A 18 4.90 4.53 -12.07
CA GLU A 18 4.62 3.13 -12.40
C GLU A 18 5.19 2.17 -11.34
N ILE A 19 6.42 2.42 -10.87
CA ILE A 19 7.07 1.61 -9.84
C ILE A 19 6.30 1.73 -8.51
N LEU A 20 5.88 2.92 -8.12
CA LEU A 20 5.10 3.13 -6.89
C LEU A 20 3.76 2.41 -6.95
N SER A 21 3.06 2.49 -8.09
CA SER A 21 1.79 1.79 -8.28
C SER A 21 1.96 0.27 -8.21
N GLU A 22 2.99 -0.27 -8.87
CA GLU A 22 3.29 -1.69 -8.84
C GLU A 22 3.61 -2.17 -7.43
N ARG A 23 4.46 -1.44 -6.71
CA ARG A 23 4.81 -1.79 -5.33
C ARG A 23 3.62 -1.69 -4.39
N ALA A 24 2.74 -0.70 -4.59
CA ALA A 24 1.52 -0.57 -3.82
C ALA A 24 0.60 -1.78 -4.05
N GLU A 25 0.41 -2.21 -5.28
CA GLU A 25 -0.39 -3.39 -5.60
C GLU A 25 0.21 -4.67 -5.00
N ASN A 26 1.53 -4.84 -5.10
CA ASN A 26 2.23 -5.97 -4.51
C ASN A 26 2.09 -5.99 -2.99
N ALA A 27 2.18 -4.83 -2.35
CA ALA A 27 1.99 -4.70 -0.91
C ALA A 27 0.55 -5.03 -0.51
N GLN A 28 -0.44 -4.56 -1.24
CA GLN A 28 -1.86 -4.87 -1.00
C GLN A 28 -2.10 -6.38 -1.11
N THR A 29 -1.54 -7.02 -2.12
CA THR A 29 -1.66 -8.48 -2.31
C THR A 29 -1.01 -9.23 -1.15
N ALA A 30 0.17 -8.82 -0.72
CA ALA A 30 0.88 -9.44 0.40
C ALA A 30 0.09 -9.28 1.71
N ILE A 31 -0.46 -8.11 1.98
CA ILE A 31 -1.27 -7.84 3.18
C ILE A 31 -2.54 -8.67 3.17
N SER A 32 -3.24 -8.76 2.03
CA SER A 32 -4.43 -9.60 1.88
C SER A 32 -4.12 -11.07 2.13
N SER A 33 -2.96 -11.54 1.66
CA SER A 33 -2.48 -12.89 1.91
C SER A 33 -2.22 -13.13 3.39
N MET A 34 -1.61 -12.16 4.08
CA MET A 34 -1.37 -12.25 5.54
C MET A 34 -2.67 -12.30 6.33
N GLU A 35 -3.65 -11.47 5.96
CA GLU A 35 -4.98 -11.47 6.60
C GLU A 35 -5.66 -12.83 6.46
N LYS A 36 -5.60 -13.40 5.27
CA LYS A 36 -6.17 -14.71 4.98
C LYS A 36 -5.50 -15.80 5.82
N ARG A 37 -4.18 -15.77 5.92
CA ARG A 37 -3.42 -16.71 6.75
C ARG A 37 -3.75 -16.57 8.24
N LEU A 38 -3.91 -15.34 8.71
CA LEU A 38 -4.30 -15.08 10.09
C LEU A 38 -5.68 -15.66 10.38
N GLU A 39 -6.62 -15.50 9.45
CA GLU A 39 -7.95 -16.08 9.56
C GLU A 39 -7.89 -17.62 9.59
N GLU A 40 -7.11 -18.25 8.72
CA GLU A 40 -6.91 -19.69 8.70
C GLU A 40 -6.32 -20.20 10.01
N ILE A 41 -5.33 -19.49 10.57
CA ILE A 41 -4.74 -19.84 11.87
C ILE A 41 -5.79 -19.71 12.97
N THR A 42 -6.59 -18.67 12.95
CA THR A 42 -7.68 -18.46 13.91
C THR A 42 -8.68 -19.60 13.86
N GLN A 43 -9.08 -20.03 12.67
CA GLN A 43 -10.00 -21.15 12.50
C GLN A 43 -9.41 -22.45 13.06
N LYS A 44 -8.14 -22.72 12.76
CA LYS A 44 -7.44 -23.91 13.28
C LYS A 44 -7.36 -23.91 14.80
N ILE A 45 -7.05 -22.77 15.40
CA ILE A 45 -6.99 -22.65 16.87
C ILE A 45 -8.37 -22.82 17.49
N ASN A 46 -9.42 -22.27 16.87
CA ASN A 46 -10.79 -22.47 17.33
C ASN A 46 -11.22 -23.94 17.26
N GLN A 47 -10.81 -24.66 16.21
CA GLN A 47 -11.06 -26.08 16.08
C GLN A 47 -10.32 -26.87 17.17
N MET A 48 -9.03 -26.56 17.39
CA MET A 48 -8.23 -27.20 18.41
C MET A 48 -8.73 -26.88 19.82
N SER A 49 -9.28 -25.71 20.04
CA SER A 49 -9.78 -25.29 21.35
C SER A 49 -10.94 -26.13 21.85
N GLY A 50 -11.63 -26.84 20.97
CA GLY A 50 -12.65 -27.80 21.35
C GLY A 50 -12.09 -29.03 22.08
N TYR A 51 -10.79 -29.31 21.90
CA TYR A 51 -10.11 -30.43 22.56
C TYR A 51 -9.28 -30.00 23.77
N TRP A 52 -9.14 -28.68 23.99
CA TRP A 52 -8.33 -28.15 25.08
C TRP A 52 -9.21 -27.78 26.25
N GLU A 53 -8.91 -28.36 27.41
CA GLU A 53 -9.60 -28.08 28.66
C GLU A 53 -8.59 -27.66 29.73
N GLY A 54 -9.06 -26.84 30.69
CA GLY A 54 -8.29 -26.40 31.85
C GLY A 54 -7.70 -25.00 31.75
N GLU A 55 -7.04 -24.58 32.82
CA GLU A 55 -6.48 -23.23 32.97
C GLU A 55 -5.40 -22.93 31.94
N ALA A 56 -4.54 -23.91 31.65
CA ALA A 56 -3.47 -23.73 30.67
C ALA A 56 -4.04 -23.47 29.27
N ALA A 57 -5.10 -24.15 28.87
CA ALA A 57 -5.79 -23.95 27.61
C ALA A 57 -6.44 -22.58 27.55
N GLU A 58 -7.07 -22.12 28.63
CA GLU A 58 -7.67 -20.79 28.71
C GLU A 58 -6.61 -19.69 28.63
N LYS A 59 -5.47 -19.88 29.28
CA LYS A 59 -4.34 -18.94 29.17
C LYS A 59 -3.80 -18.86 27.74
N ALA A 60 -3.65 -20.00 27.08
CA ALA A 60 -3.16 -20.09 25.72
C ALA A 60 -4.12 -19.37 24.75
N LYS A 61 -5.42 -19.58 24.90
CA LYS A 61 -6.45 -18.91 24.11
C LYS A 61 -6.40 -17.39 24.29
N ARG A 62 -6.30 -16.92 25.52
CA ARG A 62 -6.21 -15.47 25.82
C ARG A 62 -4.93 -14.88 25.27
N GLY A 63 -3.81 -15.57 25.41
CA GLY A 63 -2.53 -15.14 24.85
C GLY A 63 -2.59 -15.04 23.33
N TYR A 64 -3.18 -16.01 22.67
CA TYR A 64 -3.39 -15.98 21.22
C TYR A 64 -4.31 -14.83 20.81
N GLN A 65 -5.40 -14.62 21.54
CA GLN A 65 -6.32 -13.54 21.23
C GLN A 65 -5.63 -12.16 21.30
N LYS A 66 -4.79 -11.95 22.31
CA LYS A 66 -3.99 -10.74 22.43
C LYS A 66 -3.02 -10.57 21.27
N GLN A 67 -2.31 -11.62 20.90
CA GLN A 67 -1.39 -11.58 19.77
C GLN A 67 -2.13 -11.32 18.46
N LYS A 68 -3.29 -11.92 18.27
CA LYS A 68 -4.13 -11.68 17.11
C LYS A 68 -4.53 -10.21 16.99
N GLU A 69 -4.93 -9.60 18.09
CA GLU A 69 -5.28 -8.17 18.12
C GLU A 69 -4.11 -7.30 17.73
N VAL A 70 -2.91 -7.60 18.22
CA VAL A 70 -1.67 -6.88 17.86
C VAL A 70 -1.38 -7.03 16.37
N ILE A 71 -1.46 -8.25 15.85
CA ILE A 71 -1.21 -8.52 14.43
C ILE A 71 -2.24 -7.80 13.55
N GLN A 72 -3.51 -7.81 13.93
CA GLN A 72 -4.56 -7.10 13.21
C GLN A 72 -4.29 -5.60 13.17
N GLU A 73 -3.82 -5.02 14.27
CA GLU A 73 -3.46 -3.61 14.33
C GLU A 73 -2.27 -3.29 13.44
N ILE A 74 -1.24 -4.16 13.44
CA ILE A 74 -0.08 -4.03 12.55
C ILE A 74 -0.52 -4.09 11.08
N LEU A 75 -1.37 -5.05 10.73
CA LEU A 75 -1.87 -5.19 9.36
C LEU A 75 -2.69 -3.98 8.94
N LYS A 76 -3.49 -3.41 9.85
CA LYS A 76 -4.24 -2.19 9.60
C LYS A 76 -3.32 -1.01 9.30
N GLN A 77 -2.24 -0.87 10.07
CA GLN A 77 -1.24 0.17 9.82
C GLN A 77 -0.53 -0.06 8.50
N LEU A 78 -0.15 -1.30 8.20
CA LEU A 78 0.51 -1.65 6.94
C LEU A 78 -0.39 -1.38 5.73
N LYS A 79 -1.69 -1.56 5.85
CA LYS A 79 -2.65 -1.24 4.79
C LYS A 79 -2.65 0.23 4.38
N ALA A 80 -2.32 1.11 5.30
CA ALA A 80 -2.25 2.54 5.02
C ALA A 80 -1.09 2.89 4.08
N TYR A 81 -0.02 2.11 4.05
CA TYR A 81 1.13 2.38 3.18
C TYR A 81 0.84 2.24 1.68
N PRO A 82 0.19 1.16 1.21
CA PRO A 82 -0.19 1.09 -0.20
C PRO A 82 -1.09 2.24 -0.64
N ASP A 83 -2.05 2.62 0.21
CA ASP A 83 -2.93 3.76 -0.06
C ASP A 83 -2.15 5.06 -0.16
N LYS A 84 -1.18 5.27 0.71
CA LYS A 84 -0.28 6.43 0.65
C LYS A 84 0.57 6.42 -0.61
N LEU A 85 1.11 5.25 -0.99
CA LEU A 85 1.89 5.11 -2.22
C LEU A 85 1.05 5.43 -3.46
N LEU A 86 -0.19 4.96 -3.49
CA LEU A 86 -1.11 5.26 -4.58
C LEU A 86 -1.47 6.74 -4.62
N THR A 87 -1.65 7.37 -3.47
CA THR A 87 -1.89 8.81 -3.37
C THR A 87 -0.70 9.60 -3.89
N ILE A 88 0.52 9.23 -3.52
CA ILE A 88 1.75 9.85 -4.02
C ILE A 88 1.86 9.68 -5.54
N SER A 89 1.60 8.48 -6.04
CA SER A 89 1.60 8.17 -7.47
C SER A 89 0.59 9.05 -8.23
N GLY A 90 -0.63 9.20 -7.70
CA GLY A 90 -1.65 10.07 -8.26
C GLY A 90 -1.24 11.54 -8.23
N ALA A 91 -0.59 12.00 -7.17
CA ALA A 91 -0.08 13.35 -7.05
C ALA A 91 1.00 13.63 -8.09
N TYR A 92 1.93 12.72 -8.31
CA TYR A 92 2.94 12.84 -9.36
C TYR A 92 2.31 12.93 -10.75
N THR A 93 1.33 12.10 -11.04
CA THR A 93 0.61 12.14 -12.31
C THR A 93 -0.09 13.48 -12.52
N SER A 94 -0.75 14.01 -11.50
CA SER A 94 -1.42 15.31 -11.55
C SER A 94 -0.43 16.45 -11.80
N VAL A 95 0.72 16.44 -11.14
CA VAL A 95 1.76 17.44 -11.32
C VAL A 95 2.30 17.39 -12.75
N GLU A 96 2.56 16.18 -13.27
CA GLU A 96 3.02 16.00 -14.65
C GLU A 96 2.01 16.56 -15.66
N GLN A 97 0.73 16.27 -15.51
CA GLN A 97 -0.33 16.77 -16.36
C GLN A 97 -0.44 18.30 -16.30
N SER A 98 -0.38 18.88 -15.10
CA SER A 98 -0.39 20.33 -14.92
C SER A 98 0.80 20.99 -15.61
N ASN A 99 1.98 20.42 -15.45
CA ASN A 99 3.19 20.94 -16.11
C ASN A 99 3.08 20.89 -17.63
N GLN A 100 2.53 19.81 -18.18
CA GLN A 100 2.31 19.69 -19.62
C GLN A 100 1.30 20.71 -20.12
N ASN A 101 0.21 20.93 -19.39
CA ASN A 101 -0.81 21.92 -19.74
C ASN A 101 -0.26 23.34 -19.67
N GLU A 102 0.51 23.66 -18.63
CA GLU A 102 1.17 24.95 -18.50
C GLU A 102 2.16 25.20 -19.63
N SER A 103 2.96 24.20 -19.97
CA SER A 103 3.91 24.30 -21.08
C SER A 103 3.21 24.53 -22.40
N GLY A 104 2.10 23.84 -22.65
CA GLY A 104 1.27 24.03 -23.84
C GLY A 104 0.65 25.42 -23.90
N PHE A 105 0.14 25.90 -22.77
CA PHE A 105 -0.44 27.26 -22.68
C PHE A 105 0.61 28.34 -22.92
N LEU A 106 1.77 28.26 -22.32
CA LEU A 106 2.86 29.20 -22.49
C LEU A 106 3.36 29.22 -23.93
N ARG A 107 3.43 28.10 -24.61
CA ARG A 107 3.79 28.02 -26.02
C ARG A 107 2.79 28.77 -26.88
N ASN A 108 1.52 28.54 -26.67
CA ASN A 108 0.47 29.20 -27.44
C ASN A 108 0.47 30.71 -27.21
N ASP A 109 0.73 31.14 -25.98
CA ASP A 109 0.80 32.55 -25.61
C ASP A 109 2.02 33.23 -26.22
N ILE A 110 3.15 32.56 -26.29
CA ILE A 110 4.39 33.08 -26.86
C ILE A 110 4.33 33.08 -28.39
N LEU A 111 3.77 32.06 -29.00
CA LEU A 111 3.72 31.87 -30.44
C LEU A 111 2.48 32.45 -31.09
N GLY A 112 1.47 32.69 -30.31
CA GLY A 112 0.22 33.25 -30.75
C GLY A 112 0.25 34.77 -30.78
#